data_38145fc63cd4720c9b6791e78ac0271e
#
_entry.id   38145fc63cd4720c9b6791e78ac0271e
#
_cell.length_a   1.000
_cell.length_b   1.000
_cell.length_c   1.000
_cell.angle_alpha   90.00
_cell.angle_beta   90.00
_cell.angle_gamma   90.00
#
_symmetry.space_group_name_H-M   'P 1'
#
loop_
_entity.id
_entity.type
_entity.pdbx_description
1 polymer ?
#
loop_
_entity_poly.entity_id
_entity_poly.type
_entity_poly.pdbx_seq_one_letter_code
_entity_poly.pdbx_strand_id
1 'polypeptide(L)'
;VSPKTILETVSNEKCTIVWLLVPWAQDILVELDSGRLKPDDYELSQWRLMHIGAQPVPQSLIRRWKEYFPNHQYDTNYGLSESIGPGCVHLGVENIHKVGAIGIPGYGWEAKIIDTDGNEVKQGEVGELAVKGPGVMKCYYNDEEATKEVLHGDWLYTGDMAEMDEDGFIYLVDRKKDVIISGGENLYPVPV
;
A
#
# COMPACT_ATOMS: atom_id res chain seq x y z
N VAL A 1 -17.43 1.68 -10.01
CA VAL A 1 -18.38 0.89 -9.17
C VAL A 1 -18.96 1.85 -8.15
N SER A 2 -20.29 1.86 -7.96
CA SER A 2 -20.90 2.79 -7.00
C SER A 2 -20.82 2.24 -5.57
N PRO A 3 -20.76 3.11 -4.55
CA PRO A 3 -20.82 2.71 -3.14
C PRO A 3 -22.03 1.82 -2.82
N LYS A 4 -23.19 2.15 -3.35
CA LYS A 4 -24.43 1.35 -3.18
C LYS A 4 -24.24 -0.07 -3.70
N THR A 5 -23.71 -0.22 -4.93
CA THR A 5 -23.47 -1.55 -5.52
C THR A 5 -22.50 -2.37 -4.68
N ILE A 6 -21.46 -1.74 -4.12
CA ILE A 6 -20.51 -2.43 -3.25
C ILE A 6 -21.23 -2.97 -2.01
N LEU A 7 -21.98 -2.12 -1.29
CA LEU A 7 -22.67 -2.54 -0.08
C LEU A 7 -23.76 -3.59 -0.35
N GLU A 8 -24.52 -3.43 -1.43
CA GLU A 8 -25.49 -4.45 -1.87
C GLU A 8 -24.83 -5.79 -2.17
N THR A 9 -23.70 -5.78 -2.89
CA THR A 9 -22.96 -7.02 -3.20
C THR A 9 -22.42 -7.67 -1.92
N VAL A 10 -21.80 -6.90 -1.04
CA VAL A 10 -21.30 -7.42 0.24
C VAL A 10 -22.40 -8.05 1.06
N SER A 11 -23.58 -7.41 1.12
CA SER A 11 -24.74 -7.90 1.83
C SER A 11 -25.31 -9.18 1.21
N ASN A 12 -25.56 -9.15 -0.11
CA ASN A 12 -26.23 -10.24 -0.82
C ASN A 12 -25.35 -11.49 -0.92
N GLU A 13 -24.08 -11.30 -1.22
CA GLU A 13 -23.09 -12.40 -1.38
C GLU A 13 -22.43 -12.80 -0.05
N LYS A 14 -22.77 -12.11 1.05
CA LYS A 14 -22.23 -12.34 2.39
C LYS A 14 -20.72 -12.33 2.43
N CYS A 15 -20.11 -11.36 1.77
CA CYS A 15 -18.67 -11.20 1.70
C CYS A 15 -18.07 -11.00 3.10
N THR A 16 -17.03 -11.74 3.42
CA THR A 16 -16.34 -11.66 4.73
C THR A 16 -15.08 -10.80 4.68
N ILE A 17 -14.48 -10.70 3.50
CA ILE A 17 -13.30 -9.87 3.19
C ILE A 17 -13.64 -9.09 1.93
N VAL A 18 -13.39 -7.79 1.95
CA VAL A 18 -13.59 -6.94 0.78
C VAL A 18 -12.30 -6.18 0.50
N TRP A 19 -11.81 -6.32 -0.73
CA TRP A 19 -10.69 -5.54 -1.21
C TRP A 19 -11.19 -4.27 -1.91
N LEU A 20 -10.74 -3.12 -1.44
CA LEU A 20 -11.14 -1.81 -1.94
C LEU A 20 -9.95 -1.02 -2.45
N LEU A 21 -10.20 -0.23 -3.49
CA LEU A 21 -9.33 0.90 -3.81
C LEU A 21 -9.61 2.06 -2.84
N VAL A 22 -8.60 2.86 -2.56
CA VAL A 22 -8.75 4.05 -1.68
C VAL A 22 -9.89 4.97 -2.14
N PRO A 23 -10.05 5.33 -3.43
CA PRO A 23 -11.19 6.15 -3.87
C PRO A 23 -12.55 5.51 -3.58
N TRP A 24 -12.67 4.19 -3.73
CA TRP A 24 -13.95 3.52 -3.45
C TRP A 24 -14.31 3.57 -1.96
N ALA A 25 -13.32 3.39 -1.09
CA ALA A 25 -13.54 3.55 0.35
C ALA A 25 -13.92 4.99 0.71
N GLN A 26 -13.28 5.98 0.09
CA GLN A 26 -13.62 7.39 0.25
C GLN A 26 -15.05 7.68 -0.21
N ASP A 27 -15.46 7.19 -1.37
CA ASP A 27 -16.80 7.38 -1.92
C ASP A 27 -17.86 6.75 -1.00
N ILE A 28 -17.59 5.56 -0.43
CA ILE A 28 -18.48 4.94 0.57
C ILE A 28 -18.64 5.85 1.77
N LEU A 29 -17.55 6.41 2.32
CA LEU A 29 -17.61 7.31 3.46
C LEU A 29 -18.40 8.58 3.15
N VAL A 30 -18.25 9.16 1.96
CA VAL A 30 -19.02 10.34 1.52
C VAL A 30 -20.52 10.03 1.50
N GLU A 31 -20.92 8.87 1.00
CA GLU A 31 -22.34 8.47 0.98
C GLU A 31 -22.90 8.21 2.38
N LEU A 32 -22.09 7.60 3.26
CA LEU A 32 -22.47 7.37 4.66
C LEU A 32 -22.58 8.70 5.44
N ASP A 33 -21.61 9.60 5.28
CA ASP A 33 -21.60 10.91 5.93
C ASP A 33 -22.79 11.78 5.52
N SER A 34 -23.21 11.71 4.27
CA SER A 34 -24.37 12.43 3.75
C SER A 34 -25.70 11.81 4.17
N GLY A 35 -25.70 10.60 4.73
CA GLY A 35 -26.91 9.85 5.07
C GLY A 35 -27.65 9.27 3.87
N ARG A 36 -27.09 9.37 2.64
CA ARG A 36 -27.70 8.74 1.44
C ARG A 36 -27.63 7.22 1.49
N LEU A 37 -26.58 6.68 2.13
CA LEU A 37 -26.48 5.27 2.48
C LEU A 37 -26.40 5.12 4.00
N LYS A 38 -26.99 4.05 4.52
CA LYS A 38 -26.93 3.72 5.94
C LYS A 38 -26.45 2.28 6.10
N PRO A 39 -25.47 2.01 6.97
CA PRO A 39 -24.97 0.65 7.18
C PRO A 39 -26.09 -0.32 7.60
N ASP A 40 -27.07 0.16 8.38
CA ASP A 40 -28.18 -0.65 8.90
C ASP A 40 -29.16 -1.15 7.81
N ASP A 41 -29.12 -0.56 6.62
CA ASP A 41 -29.93 -1.01 5.48
C ASP A 41 -29.36 -2.27 4.82
N TYR A 42 -28.18 -2.74 5.24
CA TYR A 42 -27.44 -3.86 4.66
C TYR A 42 -27.06 -4.87 5.72
N GLU A 43 -27.04 -6.15 5.36
CA GLU A 43 -26.47 -7.20 6.22
C GLU A 43 -24.93 -7.22 6.02
N LEU A 44 -24.20 -6.59 6.93
CA LEU A 44 -22.74 -6.43 6.87
C LEU A 44 -22.01 -7.07 8.06
N SER A 45 -22.72 -7.78 8.93
CA SER A 45 -22.14 -8.35 10.17
C SER A 45 -21.04 -9.37 9.91
N GLN A 46 -21.10 -10.05 8.76
CA GLN A 46 -20.10 -11.03 8.35
C GLN A 46 -18.82 -10.38 7.74
N TRP A 47 -18.89 -9.11 7.33
CA TRP A 47 -17.75 -8.38 6.78
C TRP A 47 -16.77 -8.03 7.90
N ARG A 48 -15.68 -8.77 7.98
CA ARG A 48 -14.70 -8.64 9.07
C ARG A 48 -13.43 -7.88 8.70
N LEU A 49 -13.06 -7.85 7.41
CA LEU A 49 -11.79 -7.28 6.95
C LEU A 49 -12.00 -6.40 5.72
N MET A 50 -11.57 -5.14 5.83
CA MET A 50 -11.32 -4.28 4.69
C MET A 50 -9.84 -4.37 4.32
N HIS A 51 -9.56 -4.95 3.16
CA HIS A 51 -8.24 -4.92 2.56
C HIS A 51 -8.18 -3.76 1.57
N ILE A 52 -7.23 -2.85 1.73
CA ILE A 52 -7.16 -1.62 0.92
C ILE A 52 -5.74 -1.39 0.41
N GLY A 53 -5.61 -0.93 -0.82
CA GLY A 53 -4.29 -0.76 -1.42
C GLY A 53 -4.34 -0.08 -2.78
N ALA A 54 -3.33 -0.37 -3.59
CA ALA A 54 -3.03 0.19 -4.90
C ALA A 54 -2.58 1.66 -4.90
N GLN A 55 -2.62 2.33 -3.76
CA GLN A 55 -2.07 3.67 -3.53
C GLN A 55 -1.89 3.92 -2.04
N PRO A 56 -1.16 4.97 -1.61
CA PRO A 56 -1.02 5.32 -0.21
C PRO A 56 -2.37 5.47 0.48
N VAL A 57 -2.50 4.90 1.68
CA VAL A 57 -3.76 4.90 2.45
C VAL A 57 -3.72 6.01 3.49
N PRO A 58 -4.58 7.05 3.38
CA PRO A 58 -4.60 8.12 4.37
C PRO A 58 -5.03 7.61 5.74
N GLN A 59 -4.32 8.01 6.79
CA GLN A 59 -4.69 7.68 8.16
C GLN A 59 -6.11 8.16 8.52
N SER A 60 -6.51 9.33 8.02
CA SER A 60 -7.83 9.90 8.23
C SER A 60 -8.95 9.02 7.69
N LEU A 61 -8.71 8.35 6.55
CA LEU A 61 -9.65 7.41 5.96
C LEU A 61 -9.91 6.23 6.92
N ILE A 62 -8.86 5.64 7.47
CA ILE A 62 -9.00 4.50 8.38
C ILE A 62 -9.68 4.89 9.68
N ARG A 63 -9.35 6.07 10.25
CA ARG A 63 -10.04 6.59 11.45
C ARG A 63 -11.53 6.78 11.17
N ARG A 64 -11.88 7.41 10.05
CA ARG A 64 -13.27 7.64 9.65
C ARG A 64 -14.02 6.34 9.37
N TRP A 65 -13.35 5.38 8.72
CA TRP A 65 -13.92 4.05 8.48
C TRP A 65 -14.32 3.35 9.78
N LYS A 66 -13.48 3.44 10.80
CA LYS A 66 -13.73 2.84 12.12
C LYS A 66 -14.94 3.44 12.87
N GLU A 67 -15.35 4.64 12.55
CA GLU A 67 -16.58 5.23 13.13
C GLU A 67 -17.84 4.52 12.64
N TYR A 68 -17.88 4.10 11.36
CA TYR A 68 -19.00 3.35 10.79
C TYR A 68 -18.87 1.84 10.99
N PHE A 69 -17.64 1.33 10.95
CA PHE A 69 -17.32 -0.09 11.01
C PHE A 69 -16.31 -0.40 12.10
N PRO A 70 -16.66 -0.24 13.39
CA PRO A 70 -15.68 -0.37 14.49
C PRO A 70 -15.09 -1.77 14.62
N ASN A 71 -15.84 -2.79 14.15
CA ASN A 71 -15.43 -4.19 14.23
C ASN A 71 -14.63 -4.67 13.00
N HIS A 72 -14.53 -3.86 11.94
CA HIS A 72 -13.73 -4.22 10.79
C HIS A 72 -12.24 -4.22 11.14
N GLN A 73 -11.56 -5.27 10.75
CA GLN A 73 -10.11 -5.27 10.64
C GLN A 73 -9.70 -4.48 9.39
N TYR A 74 -8.49 -3.95 9.42
CA TYR A 74 -7.87 -3.25 8.32
C TYR A 74 -6.55 -3.89 7.98
N ASP A 75 -6.26 -4.04 6.70
CA ASP A 75 -4.98 -4.46 6.19
C ASP A 75 -4.65 -3.73 4.89
N THR A 76 -3.38 -3.54 4.63
CA THR A 76 -2.86 -3.04 3.35
C THR A 76 -1.63 -3.82 2.95
N ASN A 77 -1.32 -3.79 1.66
CA ASN A 77 -0.13 -4.40 1.13
C ASN A 77 0.47 -3.53 0.02
N TYR A 78 1.71 -3.83 -0.29
CA TYR A 78 2.47 -3.20 -1.34
C TYR A 78 3.02 -4.24 -2.31
N GLY A 79 3.05 -3.88 -3.56
CA GLY A 79 3.64 -4.63 -4.65
C GLY A 79 3.48 -3.92 -5.98
N LEU A 80 4.10 -4.47 -6.99
CA LEU A 80 4.12 -3.97 -8.37
C LEU A 80 3.76 -5.11 -9.33
N SER A 81 3.49 -4.78 -10.57
CA SER A 81 3.37 -5.81 -11.63
C SER A 81 4.65 -6.62 -11.77
N GLU A 82 5.79 -5.99 -11.58
CA GLU A 82 7.14 -6.58 -11.60
C GLU A 82 7.40 -7.57 -10.46
N SER A 83 6.57 -7.56 -9.43
CA SER A 83 6.62 -8.49 -8.29
C SER A 83 5.37 -9.36 -8.15
N ILE A 84 4.57 -9.48 -9.22
CA ILE A 84 3.29 -10.21 -9.25
C ILE A 84 2.27 -9.63 -8.24
N GLY A 85 2.16 -8.29 -8.20
CA GLY A 85 1.14 -7.60 -7.41
C GLY A 85 1.39 -7.63 -5.91
N PRO A 86 0.32 -7.68 -5.12
CA PRO A 86 0.40 -7.57 -3.67
C PRO A 86 1.13 -8.76 -3.05
N GLY A 87 1.97 -8.49 -2.05
CA GLY A 87 2.60 -9.55 -1.30
C GLY A 87 4.07 -9.33 -0.98
N CYS A 88 4.71 -8.32 -1.57
CA CYS A 88 6.09 -7.98 -1.20
C CYS A 88 6.18 -7.48 0.23
N VAL A 89 5.28 -6.57 0.60
CA VAL A 89 5.22 -5.93 1.91
C VAL A 89 3.78 -5.89 2.38
N HIS A 90 3.55 -6.19 3.66
CA HIS A 90 2.22 -6.19 4.29
C HIS A 90 2.24 -5.43 5.60
N LEU A 91 1.15 -4.74 5.92
CA LEU A 91 0.97 -4.15 7.23
C LEU A 91 0.63 -5.23 8.27
N GLY A 92 -0.37 -6.06 8.00
CA GLY A 92 -0.93 -7.01 8.94
C GLY A 92 -1.99 -6.38 9.85
N VAL A 93 -3.05 -7.15 10.12
CA VAL A 93 -4.19 -6.66 10.91
C VAL A 93 -3.83 -6.33 12.36
N GLU A 94 -2.80 -6.96 12.90
CA GLU A 94 -2.27 -6.72 14.25
C GLU A 94 -1.50 -5.40 14.36
N ASN A 95 -1.06 -4.84 13.25
CA ASN A 95 -0.22 -3.64 13.19
C ASN A 95 -1.00 -2.38 12.80
N ILE A 96 -2.31 -2.38 13.00
CA ILE A 96 -3.19 -1.26 12.62
C ILE A 96 -2.78 0.08 13.24
N HIS A 97 -2.02 0.05 14.34
CA HIS A 97 -1.45 1.25 14.96
C HIS A 97 -0.36 1.91 14.11
N LYS A 98 0.22 1.20 13.14
CA LYS A 98 1.18 1.69 12.14
C LYS A 98 0.49 2.17 10.85
N VAL A 99 -0.73 2.68 10.93
CA VAL A 99 -1.46 3.21 9.77
C VAL A 99 -0.61 4.26 9.05
N GLY A 100 -0.52 4.13 7.73
CA GLY A 100 0.38 4.93 6.88
C GLY A 100 1.62 4.14 6.42
N ALA A 101 2.05 3.14 7.18
CA ALA A 101 3.05 2.19 6.71
C ALA A 101 2.46 1.25 5.65
N ILE A 102 3.29 0.85 4.68
CA ILE A 102 2.97 -0.29 3.81
C ILE A 102 3.25 -1.62 4.49
N GLY A 103 4.02 -1.61 5.57
CA GLY A 103 4.26 -2.75 6.46
C GLY A 103 5.67 -3.30 6.46
N ILE A 104 5.78 -4.60 6.61
CA ILE A 104 7.01 -5.38 6.68
C ILE A 104 7.06 -6.39 5.51
N PRO A 105 8.25 -6.91 5.15
CA PRO A 105 8.36 -7.93 4.09
C PRO A 105 7.44 -9.11 4.33
N GLY A 106 6.73 -9.53 3.29
CA GLY A 106 5.85 -10.69 3.30
C GLY A 106 6.63 -12.01 3.40
N TYR A 107 5.90 -13.11 3.58
CA TYR A 107 6.52 -14.43 3.66
C TYR A 107 7.33 -14.76 2.41
N GLY A 108 8.62 -15.08 2.61
CA GLY A 108 9.56 -15.37 1.51
C GLY A 108 10.06 -14.14 0.75
N TRP A 109 9.75 -12.93 1.25
CA TRP A 109 10.23 -11.67 0.71
C TRP A 109 11.27 -11.04 1.62
N GLU A 110 12.15 -10.26 1.01
CA GLU A 110 13.11 -9.38 1.67
C GLU A 110 12.90 -7.95 1.13
N ALA A 111 13.12 -6.95 1.96
CA ALA A 111 13.08 -5.54 1.56
C ALA A 111 14.23 -4.79 2.22
N LYS A 112 14.75 -3.80 1.51
CA LYS A 112 15.75 -2.86 2.01
C LYS A 112 15.58 -1.49 1.37
N ILE A 113 16.12 -0.48 2.02
CA ILE A 113 16.16 0.88 1.51
C ILE A 113 17.60 1.17 1.08
N ILE A 114 17.78 1.64 -0.14
CA ILE A 114 19.12 1.82 -0.74
C ILE A 114 19.36 3.25 -1.19
N ASP A 115 20.62 3.65 -1.18
CA ASP A 115 21.10 4.89 -1.76
C ASP A 115 21.28 4.78 -3.30
N THR A 116 21.79 5.84 -3.92
CA THR A 116 22.05 5.89 -5.37
C THR A 116 23.13 4.94 -5.82
N ASP A 117 24.01 4.50 -4.92
CA ASP A 117 25.09 3.56 -5.21
C ASP A 117 24.66 2.09 -4.97
N GLY A 118 23.42 1.88 -4.51
CA GLY A 118 22.85 0.56 -4.22
C GLY A 118 23.22 0.02 -2.83
N ASN A 119 23.83 0.84 -1.99
CA ASN A 119 24.13 0.46 -0.61
C ASN A 119 22.90 0.68 0.28
N GLU A 120 22.73 -0.19 1.27
CA GLU A 120 21.68 -0.03 2.26
C GLU A 120 21.92 1.24 3.08
N VAL A 121 20.90 2.09 3.21
CA VAL A 121 20.93 3.32 4.00
C VAL A 121 20.83 3.00 5.49
N LYS A 122 21.18 3.96 6.34
CA LYS A 122 20.93 3.84 7.77
C LYS A 122 19.44 3.89 8.04
N GLN A 123 19.04 3.23 9.13
CA GLN A 123 17.66 3.24 9.58
C GLN A 123 17.13 4.67 9.78
N GLY A 124 15.93 4.94 9.26
CA GLY A 124 15.30 6.25 9.27
C GLY A 124 15.76 7.19 8.15
N GLU A 125 16.73 6.79 7.31
CA GLU A 125 17.10 7.55 6.13
C GLU A 125 16.21 7.16 4.94
N VAL A 126 15.86 8.14 4.11
CA VAL A 126 15.09 7.93 2.90
C VAL A 126 16.00 7.42 1.78
N GLY A 127 15.54 6.40 1.08
CA GLY A 127 16.18 5.84 -0.09
C GLY A 127 15.19 5.13 -0.99
N GLU A 128 15.68 4.47 -2.03
CA GLU A 128 14.84 3.66 -2.91
C GLU A 128 14.51 2.32 -2.26
N LEU A 129 13.24 1.93 -2.30
CA LEU A 129 12.81 0.61 -1.86
C LEU A 129 13.28 -0.44 -2.88
N ALA A 130 14.01 -1.44 -2.40
CA ALA A 130 14.36 -2.63 -3.15
C ALA A 130 13.75 -3.86 -2.49
N VAL A 131 13.19 -4.75 -3.30
CA VAL A 131 12.55 -5.99 -2.84
C VAL A 131 13.15 -7.20 -3.55
N LYS A 132 13.17 -8.33 -2.84
CA LYS A 132 13.62 -9.61 -3.36
C LYS A 132 12.66 -10.69 -2.90
N GLY A 133 12.27 -11.57 -3.82
CA GLY A 133 11.36 -12.67 -3.49
C GLY A 133 10.95 -13.48 -4.72
N PRO A 134 10.17 -14.54 -4.49
CA PRO A 134 9.84 -15.51 -5.55
C PRO A 134 8.95 -14.94 -6.67
N GLY A 135 8.29 -13.82 -6.41
CA GLY A 135 7.42 -13.16 -7.39
C GLY A 135 8.11 -12.12 -8.25
N VAL A 136 9.41 -11.85 -8.05
CA VAL A 136 10.14 -10.89 -8.89
C VAL A 136 10.17 -11.40 -10.33
N MET A 137 9.81 -10.52 -11.28
CA MET A 137 9.79 -10.83 -12.71
C MET A 137 11.15 -11.29 -13.21
N LYS A 138 11.17 -12.03 -14.32
CA LYS A 138 12.44 -12.41 -14.99
C LYS A 138 13.02 -11.26 -15.80
N CYS A 139 12.19 -10.50 -16.51
CA CYS A 139 12.59 -9.38 -17.36
C CYS A 139 11.34 -8.64 -17.88
N TYR A 140 11.55 -7.46 -18.43
CA TYR A 140 10.63 -6.85 -19.37
C TYR A 140 10.73 -7.54 -20.74
N TYR A 141 9.62 -7.79 -21.38
CA TYR A 141 9.59 -8.47 -22.68
C TYR A 141 10.28 -7.63 -23.76
N ASN A 142 11.32 -8.21 -24.39
CA ASN A 142 12.12 -7.56 -25.42
C ASN A 142 12.73 -6.19 -25.05
N ASP A 143 12.98 -5.95 -23.75
CA ASP A 143 13.57 -4.71 -23.27
C ASP A 143 14.64 -5.02 -22.20
N GLU A 144 15.83 -5.32 -22.68
CA GLU A 144 16.97 -5.63 -21.81
C GLU A 144 17.48 -4.40 -21.06
N GLU A 145 17.38 -3.21 -21.67
CA GLU A 145 17.87 -1.96 -21.05
C GLU A 145 17.01 -1.62 -19.84
N ALA A 146 15.69 -1.53 -20.01
CA ALA A 146 14.78 -1.31 -18.90
C ALA A 146 14.88 -2.41 -17.83
N THR A 147 15.11 -3.66 -18.25
CA THR A 147 15.32 -4.76 -17.29
C THR A 147 16.56 -4.54 -16.43
N LYS A 148 17.68 -4.16 -17.02
CA LYS A 148 18.95 -3.90 -16.31
C LYS A 148 18.87 -2.69 -15.37
N GLU A 149 18.01 -1.72 -15.67
CA GLU A 149 17.79 -0.56 -14.81
C GLU A 149 17.15 -0.94 -13.47
N VAL A 150 16.28 -1.95 -13.46
CA VAL A 150 15.49 -2.31 -12.28
C VAL A 150 15.91 -3.62 -11.61
N LEU A 151 16.53 -4.56 -12.33
CA LEU A 151 16.98 -5.83 -11.77
C LEU A 151 18.48 -5.85 -11.51
N HIS A 152 18.85 -5.99 -10.23
CA HIS A 152 20.23 -6.04 -9.76
C HIS A 152 20.46 -7.34 -8.96
N GLY A 153 20.92 -8.39 -9.65
CA GLY A 153 20.94 -9.74 -9.10
C GLY A 153 19.51 -10.22 -8.84
N ASP A 154 19.21 -10.61 -7.60
CA ASP A 154 17.87 -11.03 -7.17
C ASP A 154 16.99 -9.87 -6.69
N TRP A 155 17.49 -8.64 -6.71
CA TRP A 155 16.80 -7.47 -6.20
C TRP A 155 16.09 -6.69 -7.30
N LEU A 156 14.82 -6.38 -7.07
CA LEU A 156 14.04 -5.44 -7.88
C LEU A 156 14.09 -4.06 -7.22
N TYR A 157 14.63 -3.08 -7.94
CA TYR A 157 14.62 -1.67 -7.56
C TYR A 157 13.27 -1.10 -8.01
N THR A 158 12.45 -0.67 -7.04
CA THR A 158 11.02 -0.41 -7.30
C THR A 158 10.73 0.94 -7.92
N GLY A 159 11.66 1.88 -7.82
CA GLY A 159 11.44 3.27 -8.19
C GLY A 159 10.58 4.04 -7.18
N ASP A 160 10.24 3.45 -6.04
CA ASP A 160 9.53 4.11 -4.94
C ASP A 160 10.53 4.47 -3.84
N MET A 161 10.46 5.74 -3.39
CA MET A 161 11.26 6.22 -2.27
C MET A 161 10.55 5.88 -0.97
N ALA A 162 11.30 5.39 -0.01
CA ALA A 162 10.77 4.92 1.25
C ALA A 162 11.74 5.16 2.40
N GLU A 163 11.23 5.09 3.61
CA GLU A 163 11.99 5.03 4.86
C GLU A 163 11.52 3.84 5.70
N MET A 164 12.35 3.39 6.62
CA MET A 164 12.04 2.29 7.53
C MET A 164 12.18 2.78 8.97
N ASP A 165 11.15 2.58 9.77
CA ASP A 165 11.20 2.94 11.19
C ASP A 165 12.00 1.91 12.02
N GLU A 166 12.19 2.21 13.30
CA GLU A 166 12.95 1.37 14.25
C GLU A 166 12.36 -0.02 14.49
N ASP A 167 11.08 -0.21 14.18
CA ASP A 167 10.38 -1.49 14.26
C ASP A 167 10.42 -2.26 12.93
N GLY A 168 11.04 -1.69 11.89
CA GLY A 168 11.17 -2.30 10.57
C GLY A 168 9.97 -2.07 9.65
N PHE A 169 9.03 -1.20 10.01
CA PHE A 169 7.91 -0.82 9.15
C PHE A 169 8.33 0.18 8.10
N ILE A 170 7.90 -0.06 6.86
CA ILE A 170 8.27 0.71 5.68
C ILE A 170 7.15 1.71 5.38
N TYR A 171 7.55 2.96 5.13
CA TYR A 171 6.69 4.06 4.73
C TYR A 171 7.11 4.57 3.36
N LEU A 172 6.18 4.68 2.42
CA LEU A 172 6.45 5.32 1.14
C LEU A 172 6.49 6.83 1.32
N VAL A 173 7.49 7.46 0.70
CA VAL A 173 7.68 8.92 0.74
C VAL A 173 7.24 9.54 -0.58
N ASP A 174 7.74 9.03 -1.72
CA ASP A 174 7.43 9.54 -3.06
C ASP A 174 7.87 8.54 -4.15
N ARG A 175 7.65 8.91 -5.40
CA ARG A 175 8.29 8.24 -6.55
C ARG A 175 9.66 8.84 -6.83
N LYS A 176 10.65 7.99 -7.10
CA LYS A 176 12.03 8.41 -7.41
C LYS A 176 12.09 9.44 -8.55
N LYS A 177 11.28 9.26 -9.58
CA LYS A 177 11.20 10.17 -10.75
C LYS A 177 10.59 11.54 -10.43
N ASP A 178 9.84 11.65 -9.34
CA ASP A 178 9.13 12.86 -8.94
C ASP A 178 9.90 13.66 -7.89
N VAL A 179 11.01 13.12 -7.37
CA VAL A 179 11.90 13.79 -6.43
C VAL A 179 12.59 14.99 -7.11
N ILE A 180 12.44 16.15 -6.53
CA ILE A 180 13.09 17.40 -6.98
C ILE A 180 14.39 17.58 -6.20
N ILE A 181 15.50 17.73 -6.91
CA ILE A 181 16.78 18.05 -6.29
C ILE A 181 16.98 19.56 -6.37
N SER A 182 17.05 20.23 -5.23
CA SER A 182 17.30 21.68 -5.13
C SER A 182 18.39 21.95 -4.11
N GLY A 183 19.48 22.64 -4.57
CA GLY A 183 20.59 22.98 -3.68
C GLY A 183 21.34 21.81 -3.05
N GLY A 184 21.19 20.60 -3.60
CA GLY A 184 21.78 19.36 -3.06
C GLY A 184 20.88 18.61 -2.07
N GLU A 185 19.65 19.12 -1.83
CA GLU A 185 18.65 18.44 -1.00
C GLU A 185 17.53 17.88 -1.88
N ASN A 186 17.02 16.69 -1.48
CA ASN A 186 15.88 16.05 -2.13
C ASN A 186 14.59 16.66 -1.57
N LEU A 187 13.76 17.19 -2.46
CA LEU A 187 12.42 17.65 -2.15
C LEU A 187 11.40 16.65 -2.68
N TYR A 188 10.49 16.24 -1.81
CA TYR A 188 9.43 15.29 -2.13
C TYR A 188 8.13 16.07 -2.31
N PRO A 189 7.61 16.23 -3.56
CA PRO A 189 6.49 17.12 -3.86
C PRO A 189 5.12 16.59 -3.42
N VAL A 190 5.02 15.31 -3.07
CA VAL A 190 3.74 14.76 -2.61
C VAL A 190 3.56 15.06 -1.13
N PRO A 191 2.57 15.87 -0.74
CA PRO A 191 2.25 16.03 0.69
C PRO A 191 1.74 14.73 1.27
N VAL A 192 2.31 14.31 2.35
CA VAL A 192 1.89 13.17 3.15
C VAL A 192 0.54 13.45 3.84
#